data_168f8bb416765b1e13b012cac424f63c
#
_entry.id   168f8bb416765b1e13b012cac424f63c
#
_cell.length_a   1.000
_cell.length_b   1.000
_cell.length_c   1.000
_cell.angle_alpha   90.00
_cell.angle_beta   90.00
_cell.angle_gamma   90.00
#
_symmetry.space_group_name_H-M   'P 1'
#
loop_
_entity.id
_entity.type
_entity.pdbx_description
1 polymer ?
#
loop_
_entity_poly.entity_id
_entity_poly.type
_entity_poly.pdbx_seq_one_letter_code
_entity_poly.pdbx_strand_id
1 'polypeptide(L)'
;GDRRYLMTSGPFYFAPGDTQEVVGALIIAAGSNWAKSITKMLYFDNFAQGAFDANFNVCSPPSPSVEVAQLDRKVVLSFEEGTDVIESYDCGSYGFQGYNIYQGASLNGPWERIGTYDVVDGIKLILDLELDEDTGELLELPSQFGTDSGLKHYMEVTYDKLNSRDLINNRKYYFAVTAFAYDPDAAKRVIESPINAVIAVPGNPGVGAALSNTIKDTLDVSHVGNSDAKFDPIVVDPYLLTGESYTVSFDVVDSNSYWFLKNAANDVLATDMIFPSTEDYQATLPFDKLPFWAITNSITDGFIVSARDATFDPPTTNSSAESIVDDNDSTAIVFGGLSTAGDGTWAGFLEQTPLTQPTSRPGAEDLMLDIEFRFTESGSQGTYISGNASVIEAITLPFEVWSAEEDRKIDAALYHIGGGTPLYEEDADNAGSYKFTINFMLIPIYQDYTGAVLADYHSNTNMGWGIKFDKTNTSFEPGNVFKVGFVNPIFPGEDVYTIDAAGAATATGDALESQVASVNVFPNPYFGQNPEERNQLNRFVYFTNLGVGKTTIRIFTISGDQIRVLDKTIDSENSSDRRVQWDLRNSFNIPVASGMYVAHLSIEDANGNSIGEKVMKLAVFMPEERLDVY
;
A
#
# COMPACT_ATOMS: atom_id res chain seq x y z
N GLY A 1 -40.55 39.93 -20.60
CA GLY A 1 -41.15 40.92 -19.73
C GLY A 1 -40.80 40.63 -18.26
N ASP A 2 -40.70 41.66 -17.44
CA ASP A 2 -40.43 41.54 -16.02
C ASP A 2 -41.60 40.77 -15.36
N ARG A 3 -41.28 39.63 -14.73
CA ARG A 3 -42.29 38.84 -14.00
C ARG A 3 -42.01 38.96 -12.51
N ARG A 4 -43.02 39.39 -11.77
CA ARG A 4 -42.93 39.57 -10.32
C ARG A 4 -43.99 38.69 -9.67
N TYR A 5 -43.67 38.12 -8.53
CA TYR A 5 -44.62 37.43 -7.67
C TYR A 5 -44.44 37.88 -6.24
N LEU A 6 -45.48 37.80 -5.46
CA LEU A 6 -45.51 38.11 -4.05
C LEU A 6 -45.86 36.84 -3.29
N MET A 7 -45.01 36.50 -2.31
CA MET A 7 -45.29 35.42 -1.37
C MET A 7 -45.59 36.04 0.00
N THR A 8 -46.59 35.52 0.67
CA THR A 8 -46.95 35.94 2.03
C THR A 8 -47.00 34.71 2.93
N SER A 9 -46.48 34.88 4.14
CA SER A 9 -46.51 33.87 5.20
C SER A 9 -47.30 34.45 6.37
N GLY A 10 -48.11 33.64 7.03
CA GLY A 10 -48.99 34.08 8.12
C GLY A 10 -50.49 33.97 7.85
N PRO A 11 -51.36 34.43 8.76
CA PRO A 11 -51.11 35.43 9.83
C PRO A 11 -50.40 34.86 11.06
N PHE A 12 -49.55 35.73 11.66
CA PHE A 12 -48.84 35.43 12.92
C PHE A 12 -49.42 36.28 14.06
N TYR A 13 -49.46 35.68 15.24
CA TYR A 13 -49.72 36.39 16.48
C TYR A 13 -48.41 36.55 17.23
N PHE A 14 -48.04 37.78 17.55
CA PHE A 14 -46.84 38.11 18.34
C PHE A 14 -47.21 38.54 19.76
N ALA A 15 -46.71 37.79 20.74
CA ALA A 15 -46.65 38.31 22.11
C ALA A 15 -45.34 39.07 22.33
N PRO A 16 -45.27 39.97 23.32
CA PRO A 16 -44.02 40.65 23.66
C PRO A 16 -42.91 39.63 23.98
N GLY A 17 -41.82 39.62 23.18
CA GLY A 17 -40.70 38.72 23.29
C GLY A 17 -40.72 37.53 22.34
N ASP A 18 -41.80 37.34 21.57
CA ASP A 18 -41.87 36.27 20.56
C ASP A 18 -40.98 36.56 19.32
N THR A 19 -40.35 35.54 18.80
CA THR A 19 -39.64 35.56 17.52
C THR A 19 -40.32 34.57 16.58
N GLN A 20 -40.47 34.97 15.33
CA GLN A 20 -40.95 34.09 14.24
C GLN A 20 -39.88 34.02 13.16
N GLU A 21 -39.61 32.82 12.68
CA GLU A 21 -38.67 32.57 11.60
C GLU A 21 -39.44 32.12 10.37
N VAL A 22 -39.09 32.67 9.20
CA VAL A 22 -39.64 32.25 7.91
C VAL A 22 -38.49 31.84 7.02
N VAL A 23 -38.49 30.60 6.60
CA VAL A 23 -37.50 30.05 5.67
C VAL A 23 -38.10 30.05 4.27
N GLY A 24 -37.36 30.53 3.30
CA GLY A 24 -37.74 30.55 1.88
C GLY A 24 -36.64 29.88 1.04
N ALA A 25 -37.04 29.08 0.07
CA ALA A 25 -36.12 28.49 -0.91
C ALA A 25 -36.36 29.09 -2.30
N LEU A 26 -35.26 29.35 -3.04
CA LEU A 26 -35.32 29.71 -4.46
C LEU A 26 -34.79 28.53 -5.27
N ILE A 27 -35.69 27.87 -6.01
CA ILE A 27 -35.37 26.67 -6.78
C ILE A 27 -35.32 27.05 -8.26
N ILE A 28 -34.18 26.72 -8.91
CA ILE A 28 -33.98 26.95 -10.33
C ILE A 28 -33.63 25.60 -10.98
N ALA A 29 -34.39 25.24 -12.01
CA ALA A 29 -34.14 24.02 -12.78
C ALA A 29 -34.23 24.30 -14.28
N ALA A 30 -33.36 23.66 -15.06
CA ALA A 30 -33.37 23.71 -16.50
C ALA A 30 -33.48 22.28 -17.05
N GLY A 31 -34.55 21.99 -17.75
CA GLY A 31 -34.73 20.80 -18.55
C GLY A 31 -34.49 21.08 -20.03
N SER A 32 -34.58 20.07 -20.87
CA SER A 32 -34.41 20.20 -22.34
C SER A 32 -35.45 21.09 -23.01
N ASN A 33 -36.59 21.36 -22.36
CA ASN A 33 -37.59 22.32 -22.78
C ASN A 33 -38.34 22.89 -21.54
N TRP A 34 -39.27 23.83 -21.77
CA TRP A 34 -39.98 24.51 -20.68
C TRP A 34 -40.82 23.57 -19.80
N ALA A 35 -41.46 22.54 -20.39
CA ALA A 35 -42.28 21.58 -19.65
C ALA A 35 -41.42 20.69 -18.77
N LYS A 36 -40.32 20.18 -19.29
CA LYS A 36 -39.31 19.38 -18.54
C LYS A 36 -38.61 20.21 -17.45
N SER A 37 -38.44 21.51 -17.68
CA SER A 37 -37.94 22.41 -16.63
C SER A 37 -38.90 22.49 -15.44
N ILE A 38 -40.21 22.42 -15.68
CA ILE A 38 -41.21 22.39 -14.61
C ILE A 38 -41.15 21.06 -13.85
N THR A 39 -41.10 19.93 -14.57
CA THR A 39 -40.98 18.60 -13.97
C THR A 39 -39.77 18.51 -13.04
N LYS A 40 -38.62 18.97 -13.53
CA LYS A 40 -37.38 19.00 -12.76
C LYS A 40 -37.40 19.96 -11.57
N MET A 41 -38.10 21.09 -11.72
CA MET A 41 -38.29 22.05 -10.64
C MET A 41 -39.13 21.48 -9.50
N LEU A 42 -40.25 20.78 -9.85
CA LEU A 42 -41.09 20.10 -8.85
C LEU A 42 -40.33 18.97 -8.12
N TYR A 43 -39.50 18.26 -8.83
CA TYR A 43 -38.61 17.26 -8.21
C TYR A 43 -37.68 17.88 -7.19
N PHE A 44 -36.99 18.99 -7.53
CA PHE A 44 -36.12 19.69 -6.59
C PHE A 44 -36.88 20.38 -5.44
N ASP A 45 -38.11 20.77 -5.66
CA ASP A 45 -38.97 21.31 -4.61
C ASP A 45 -39.20 20.29 -3.47
N ASN A 46 -39.44 19.02 -3.85
CA ASN A 46 -39.57 17.94 -2.87
C ASN A 46 -38.27 17.73 -2.04
N PHE A 47 -37.10 17.89 -2.66
CA PHE A 47 -35.86 17.82 -1.93
C PHE A 47 -35.66 19.03 -0.98
N ALA A 48 -36.02 20.22 -1.42
CA ALA A 48 -35.95 21.40 -0.59
C ALA A 48 -36.88 21.29 0.63
N GLN A 49 -38.10 20.74 0.42
CA GLN A 49 -39.03 20.48 1.51
C GLN A 49 -38.47 19.40 2.46
N GLY A 50 -37.92 18.29 1.94
CA GLY A 50 -37.30 17.24 2.75
C GLY A 50 -36.11 17.78 3.58
N ALA A 51 -35.28 18.64 3.00
CA ALA A 51 -34.18 19.28 3.72
C ALA A 51 -34.68 20.20 4.85
N PHE A 52 -35.78 20.93 4.61
CA PHE A 52 -36.42 21.75 5.64
C PHE A 52 -37.00 20.87 6.76
N ASP A 53 -37.71 19.80 6.42
CA ASP A 53 -38.31 18.88 7.38
C ASP A 53 -37.24 18.16 8.22
N ALA A 54 -36.05 17.91 7.65
CA ALA A 54 -34.87 17.41 8.34
C ALA A 54 -34.10 18.51 9.11
N ASN A 55 -34.66 19.70 9.22
CA ASN A 55 -34.02 20.85 9.88
C ASN A 55 -32.63 21.19 9.27
N PHE A 56 -32.51 21.07 7.96
CA PHE A 56 -31.28 21.22 7.17
C PHE A 56 -30.13 20.27 7.57
N ASN A 57 -30.45 19.23 8.31
CA ASN A 57 -29.49 18.15 8.58
C ASN A 57 -29.40 17.25 7.34
N VAL A 58 -28.69 17.73 6.34
CA VAL A 58 -28.45 16.97 5.10
C VAL A 58 -27.23 16.09 5.32
N CYS A 59 -27.43 14.79 5.27
CA CYS A 59 -26.34 13.82 5.30
C CYS A 59 -25.38 14.08 4.13
N SER A 60 -24.09 14.21 4.41
CA SER A 60 -23.00 14.24 3.43
C SER A 60 -21.73 13.83 4.15
N PRO A 61 -21.00 12.81 3.68
CA PRO A 61 -19.74 12.44 4.30
C PRO A 61 -18.73 13.61 4.25
N PRO A 62 -17.77 13.67 5.17
CA PRO A 62 -16.69 14.65 5.10
C PRO A 62 -15.85 14.46 3.83
N SER A 63 -15.32 15.55 3.28
CA SER A 63 -14.42 15.46 2.12
C SER A 63 -13.02 15.05 2.58
N PRO A 64 -12.38 14.09 1.91
CA PRO A 64 -11.00 13.72 2.18
C PRO A 64 -10.02 14.89 1.99
N SER A 65 -8.99 14.96 2.83
CA SER A 65 -7.83 15.84 2.63
C SER A 65 -6.89 15.14 1.64
N VAL A 66 -6.49 15.83 0.57
CA VAL A 66 -5.69 15.21 -0.49
C VAL A 66 -4.30 15.84 -0.53
N GLU A 67 -3.29 15.03 -0.32
CA GLU A 67 -1.89 15.35 -0.56
C GLU A 67 -1.45 14.87 -1.94
N VAL A 68 -0.43 15.52 -2.51
CA VAL A 68 -0.01 15.26 -3.89
C VAL A 68 1.49 15.10 -3.97
N ALA A 69 1.96 13.90 -4.27
CA ALA A 69 3.35 13.65 -4.66
C ALA A 69 3.51 13.85 -6.17
N GLN A 70 4.48 14.68 -6.57
CA GLN A 70 4.69 15.10 -7.95
C GLN A 70 6.00 14.52 -8.48
N LEU A 71 5.92 13.54 -9.36
CA LEU A 71 7.03 12.75 -9.87
C LEU A 71 7.12 12.82 -11.40
N ASP A 72 8.16 12.25 -11.99
CA ASP A 72 8.36 12.25 -13.45
C ASP A 72 7.18 11.58 -14.17
N ARG A 73 6.37 12.38 -14.85
CA ARG A 73 5.17 11.99 -15.61
C ARG A 73 4.15 11.18 -14.82
N LYS A 74 4.14 11.35 -13.52
CA LYS A 74 3.18 10.71 -12.61
C LYS A 74 2.88 11.58 -11.40
N VAL A 75 1.75 11.32 -10.80
CA VAL A 75 1.28 11.95 -9.58
C VAL A 75 0.76 10.84 -8.67
N VAL A 76 1.04 10.92 -7.39
CA VAL A 76 0.34 10.14 -6.39
C VAL A 76 -0.57 11.06 -5.60
N LEU A 77 -1.82 10.70 -5.53
CA LEU A 77 -2.82 11.31 -4.67
C LEU A 77 -2.91 10.46 -3.42
N SER A 78 -2.63 11.02 -2.27
CA SER A 78 -2.81 10.37 -0.97
C SER A 78 -3.85 11.13 -0.16
N PHE A 79 -4.69 10.43 0.58
CA PHE A 79 -5.82 11.01 1.30
C PHE A 79 -6.09 10.27 2.61
N GLU A 80 -5.02 10.08 3.37
CA GLU A 80 -5.03 9.35 4.64
C GLU A 80 -5.60 10.16 5.79
N GLU A 81 -5.32 11.46 5.80
CA GLU A 81 -5.66 12.32 6.94
C GLU A 81 -7.18 12.38 7.18
N GLY A 82 -7.61 11.94 8.36
CA GLY A 82 -9.02 11.97 8.80
C GLY A 82 -9.90 10.86 8.24
N THR A 83 -9.32 9.81 7.64
CA THR A 83 -10.07 8.67 7.10
C THR A 83 -10.82 7.90 8.17
N ASP A 84 -10.32 7.80 9.40
CA ASP A 84 -10.99 7.22 10.54
C ASP A 84 -12.37 7.86 10.80
N VAL A 85 -12.46 9.18 10.70
CA VAL A 85 -13.72 9.93 10.84
C VAL A 85 -14.62 9.74 9.61
N ILE A 86 -14.02 9.68 8.41
CA ILE A 86 -14.77 9.52 7.16
C ILE A 86 -15.33 8.10 7.05
N GLU A 87 -14.53 7.09 7.36
CA GLU A 87 -14.90 5.67 7.23
C GLU A 87 -15.86 5.21 8.34
N SER A 88 -15.82 5.87 9.49
CA SER A 88 -16.84 5.68 10.53
C SER A 88 -18.11 6.51 10.32
N TYR A 89 -18.25 7.19 9.17
CA TYR A 89 -19.39 8.04 8.88
C TYR A 89 -20.70 7.25 8.87
N ASP A 90 -21.61 7.68 9.72
CA ASP A 90 -22.97 7.17 9.83
C ASP A 90 -23.90 8.38 10.02
N CYS A 91 -24.86 8.54 9.11
CA CYS A 91 -25.87 9.59 9.19
C CYS A 91 -27.25 9.00 8.88
N GLY A 92 -27.98 8.66 9.91
CA GLY A 92 -29.29 8.03 9.80
C GLY A 92 -29.19 6.60 9.31
N SER A 93 -29.45 6.35 8.02
CA SER A 93 -29.32 5.05 7.36
C SER A 93 -28.17 5.00 6.34
N TYR A 94 -27.51 6.15 6.10
CA TYR A 94 -26.35 6.20 5.20
C TYR A 94 -25.08 5.80 5.94
N GLY A 95 -24.48 4.68 5.53
CA GLY A 95 -23.14 4.27 5.94
C GLY A 95 -22.09 4.60 4.88
N PHE A 96 -20.86 4.81 5.32
CA PHE A 96 -19.73 4.99 4.41
C PHE A 96 -19.59 3.78 3.48
N GLN A 97 -19.32 4.03 2.19
CA GLN A 97 -19.18 2.97 1.18
C GLN A 97 -17.84 3.02 0.44
N GLY A 98 -17.22 4.18 0.31
CA GLY A 98 -15.95 4.26 -0.40
C GLY A 98 -15.55 5.66 -0.86
N TYR A 99 -14.53 5.67 -1.73
CA TYR A 99 -13.93 6.87 -2.30
C TYR A 99 -14.03 6.88 -3.82
N ASN A 100 -14.33 8.05 -4.39
CA ASN A 100 -14.23 8.31 -5.82
C ASN A 100 -13.10 9.28 -6.11
N ILE A 101 -12.30 8.99 -7.12
CA ILE A 101 -11.20 9.82 -7.56
C ILE A 101 -11.53 10.43 -8.92
N TYR A 102 -11.32 11.74 -9.05
CA TYR A 102 -11.67 12.52 -10.23
C TYR A 102 -10.50 13.27 -10.82
N GLN A 103 -10.52 13.42 -12.14
CA GLN A 103 -9.69 14.37 -12.87
C GLN A 103 -10.57 15.49 -13.43
N GLY A 104 -10.17 16.75 -13.23
CA GLY A 104 -10.91 17.92 -13.68
C GLY A 104 -10.21 18.64 -14.83
N ALA A 105 -11.00 19.27 -15.72
CA ALA A 105 -10.46 20.17 -16.74
C ALA A 105 -9.99 21.51 -16.16
N SER A 106 -10.53 21.87 -14.99
CA SER A 106 -10.18 23.06 -14.20
C SER A 106 -10.52 22.83 -12.75
N LEU A 107 -10.20 23.80 -11.86
CA LEU A 107 -10.60 23.75 -10.44
C LEU A 107 -12.11 23.60 -10.22
N ASN A 108 -12.91 24.01 -11.19
CA ASN A 108 -14.37 23.96 -11.12
C ASN A 108 -14.96 22.87 -12.03
N GLY A 109 -14.13 21.94 -12.52
CA GLY A 109 -14.53 20.92 -13.48
C GLY A 109 -14.54 21.40 -14.93
N PRO A 110 -15.25 20.71 -15.82
CA PRO A 110 -15.96 19.45 -15.56
C PRO A 110 -15.04 18.35 -15.02
N TRP A 111 -15.62 17.42 -14.25
CA TRP A 111 -14.93 16.34 -13.58
C TRP A 111 -15.22 15.01 -14.25
N GLU A 112 -14.20 14.19 -14.45
CA GLU A 112 -14.32 12.82 -14.93
C GLU A 112 -13.76 11.86 -13.87
N ARG A 113 -14.52 10.86 -13.49
CA ARG A 113 -14.09 9.85 -12.53
C ARG A 113 -13.04 8.94 -13.16
N ILE A 114 -11.90 8.80 -12.48
CA ILE A 114 -10.76 8.00 -12.92
C ILE A 114 -10.54 6.75 -12.08
N GLY A 115 -11.13 6.67 -10.89
CA GLY A 115 -11.03 5.52 -9.99
C GLY A 115 -12.12 5.52 -8.93
N THR A 116 -12.34 4.34 -8.34
CA THR A 116 -13.19 4.12 -7.17
C THR A 116 -12.54 3.07 -6.30
N TYR A 117 -12.53 3.29 -4.99
CA TYR A 117 -12.19 2.31 -3.97
C TYR A 117 -13.36 2.18 -3.02
N ASP A 118 -13.81 0.97 -2.77
CA ASP A 118 -15.00 0.71 -1.96
C ASP A 118 -14.81 -0.44 -1.00
N VAL A 119 -15.64 -0.46 0.02
CA VAL A 119 -15.66 -1.52 1.05
C VAL A 119 -15.94 -2.87 0.39
N VAL A 120 -15.35 -3.93 0.93
CA VAL A 120 -15.62 -5.31 0.47
C VAL A 120 -16.89 -5.80 1.15
N ASP A 121 -18.02 -5.66 0.48
CA ASP A 121 -19.35 -6.05 0.98
C ASP A 121 -20.22 -6.75 -0.05
N GLY A 122 -19.67 -7.02 -1.25
CA GLY A 122 -20.36 -7.65 -2.38
C GLY A 122 -21.14 -6.68 -3.26
N ILE A 123 -21.18 -5.39 -2.94
CA ILE A 123 -21.92 -4.36 -3.71
C ILE A 123 -21.03 -3.80 -4.82
N LYS A 124 -21.23 -4.27 -6.05
CA LYS A 124 -20.46 -3.83 -7.23
C LYS A 124 -21.16 -2.79 -8.09
N LEU A 125 -22.44 -2.62 -7.92
CA LEU A 125 -23.26 -1.70 -8.68
C LEU A 125 -24.35 -1.13 -7.79
N ILE A 126 -24.37 0.18 -7.68
CA ILE A 126 -25.44 0.89 -7.00
C ILE A 126 -26.31 1.58 -8.05
N LEU A 127 -27.60 1.24 -8.02
CA LEU A 127 -28.62 1.89 -8.80
C LEU A 127 -29.23 3.02 -7.96
N ASP A 128 -29.24 4.24 -8.50
CA ASP A 128 -29.89 5.38 -7.88
C ASP A 128 -31.15 5.77 -8.66
N LEU A 129 -32.05 6.49 -8.01
CA LEU A 129 -33.27 6.95 -8.61
C LEU A 129 -33.02 8.26 -9.37
N GLU A 130 -33.14 8.22 -10.69
CA GLU A 130 -33.05 9.40 -11.53
C GLU A 130 -34.39 9.77 -12.13
N LEU A 131 -34.67 11.08 -12.18
CA LEU A 131 -35.90 11.59 -12.77
C LEU A 131 -35.85 11.48 -14.30
N ASP A 132 -36.74 10.72 -14.88
CA ASP A 132 -37.04 10.83 -16.30
C ASP A 132 -37.83 12.12 -16.56
N GLU A 133 -37.20 13.07 -17.24
CA GLU A 133 -37.82 14.36 -17.54
C GLU A 133 -39.01 14.26 -18.50
N ASP A 134 -39.14 13.16 -19.25
CA ASP A 134 -40.21 12.95 -20.21
C ASP A 134 -41.48 12.42 -19.55
N THR A 135 -41.35 11.46 -18.67
CA THR A 135 -42.47 10.80 -17.99
C THR A 135 -42.76 11.38 -16.62
N GLY A 136 -41.78 11.99 -15.98
CA GLY A 136 -41.82 12.43 -14.59
C GLY A 136 -41.67 11.28 -13.59
N GLU A 137 -41.34 10.09 -14.07
CA GLU A 137 -41.12 8.90 -13.25
C GLU A 137 -39.67 8.83 -12.77
N LEU A 138 -39.43 8.16 -11.64
CA LEU A 138 -38.13 7.85 -11.15
C LEU A 138 -37.68 6.51 -11.70
N LEU A 139 -36.60 6.50 -12.44
CA LEU A 139 -35.99 5.29 -13.03
C LEU A 139 -34.75 4.89 -12.23
N GLU A 140 -34.63 3.60 -11.99
CA GLU A 140 -33.39 3.06 -11.40
C GLU A 140 -32.30 2.99 -12.47
N LEU A 141 -31.30 3.87 -12.36
CA LEU A 141 -30.16 3.92 -13.27
C LEU A 141 -28.84 3.68 -12.54
N PRO A 142 -27.83 3.08 -13.19
CA PRO A 142 -26.50 2.91 -12.62
C PRO A 142 -25.88 4.25 -12.25
N SER A 143 -25.68 4.49 -10.96
CA SER A 143 -25.09 5.73 -10.43
C SER A 143 -23.65 5.53 -9.99
N GLN A 144 -23.37 4.43 -9.30
CA GLN A 144 -22.06 4.13 -8.76
C GLN A 144 -21.64 2.72 -9.16
N PHE A 145 -20.39 2.60 -9.64
CA PHE A 145 -19.74 1.33 -9.91
C PHE A 145 -18.65 1.13 -8.87
N GLY A 146 -18.76 0.09 -8.07
CA GLY A 146 -17.77 -0.35 -7.11
C GLY A 146 -16.80 -1.36 -7.71
N THR A 147 -15.64 -1.50 -7.12
CA THR A 147 -14.65 -2.52 -7.45
C THR A 147 -14.73 -3.73 -6.53
N ASP A 148 -15.34 -3.55 -5.33
CA ASP A 148 -15.41 -4.54 -4.25
C ASP A 148 -14.02 -5.16 -3.96
N SER A 149 -13.00 -4.28 -4.00
CA SER A 149 -11.59 -4.67 -3.90
C SER A 149 -10.90 -4.16 -2.64
N GLY A 150 -11.64 -3.51 -1.77
CA GLY A 150 -11.15 -2.89 -0.55
C GLY A 150 -10.73 -1.44 -0.74
N LEU A 151 -10.62 -0.76 0.40
CA LEU A 151 -10.24 0.63 0.48
C LEU A 151 -8.73 0.78 0.21
N LYS A 152 -8.37 1.90 -0.41
CA LYS A 152 -6.99 2.39 -0.55
C LYS A 152 -7.00 3.88 -0.37
N HIS A 153 -6.04 4.39 0.37
CA HIS A 153 -5.91 5.82 0.66
C HIS A 153 -4.93 6.52 -0.28
N TYR A 154 -4.52 5.89 -1.36
CA TYR A 154 -3.69 6.51 -2.39
C TYR A 154 -4.02 5.98 -3.78
N MET A 155 -3.71 6.82 -4.79
CA MET A 155 -3.80 6.44 -6.21
C MET A 155 -2.63 7.02 -6.99
N GLU A 156 -1.91 6.16 -7.71
CA GLU A 156 -0.94 6.59 -8.72
C GLU A 156 -1.66 6.93 -10.02
N VAL A 157 -1.46 8.16 -10.51
CA VAL A 157 -2.00 8.63 -11.78
C VAL A 157 -0.86 8.86 -12.76
N THR A 158 -0.85 8.14 -13.86
CA THR A 158 0.13 8.26 -14.95
C THR A 158 -0.49 8.73 -16.25
N TYR A 159 -1.81 8.68 -16.35
CA TYR A 159 -2.57 8.90 -17.57
C TYR A 159 -3.55 10.07 -17.43
N ASP A 160 -3.53 10.97 -18.41
CA ASP A 160 -4.47 12.09 -18.56
C ASP A 160 -5.73 11.58 -19.27
N LYS A 161 -6.75 11.24 -18.50
CA LYS A 161 -8.01 10.68 -18.99
C LYS A 161 -8.74 11.63 -19.93
N LEU A 162 -8.73 12.93 -19.60
CA LEU A 162 -9.42 13.95 -20.36
C LEU A 162 -8.83 14.17 -21.76
N ASN A 163 -7.52 13.98 -21.90
CA ASN A 163 -6.81 14.18 -23.16
C ASN A 163 -6.31 12.87 -23.79
N SER A 164 -6.63 11.71 -23.21
CA SER A 164 -6.29 10.37 -23.68
C SER A 164 -4.79 10.19 -23.99
N ARG A 165 -3.93 10.59 -23.07
CA ARG A 165 -2.46 10.50 -23.18
C ARG A 165 -1.80 10.42 -21.80
N ASP A 166 -0.52 10.08 -21.76
CA ASP A 166 0.26 10.12 -20.53
C ASP A 166 0.37 11.54 -19.97
N LEU A 167 0.57 11.65 -18.65
CA LEU A 167 0.86 12.91 -18.00
C LEU A 167 2.15 13.53 -18.53
N ILE A 168 2.14 14.84 -18.62
CA ILE A 168 3.26 15.64 -19.15
C ILE A 168 3.84 16.49 -18.01
N ASN A 169 5.15 16.43 -17.82
CA ASN A 169 5.85 17.24 -16.84
C ASN A 169 5.62 18.75 -17.05
N ASN A 170 5.61 19.47 -15.94
CA ASN A 170 5.43 20.92 -15.87
C ASN A 170 4.07 21.42 -16.37
N ARG A 171 3.08 20.53 -16.57
CA ARG A 171 1.71 20.87 -16.89
C ARG A 171 0.82 20.75 -15.65
N LYS A 172 -0.10 21.70 -15.47
CA LYS A 172 -1.10 21.66 -14.39
C LYS A 172 -2.20 20.64 -14.70
N TYR A 173 -2.49 19.82 -13.70
CA TYR A 173 -3.62 18.91 -13.67
C TYR A 173 -4.45 19.22 -12.42
N TYR A 174 -5.71 18.87 -12.46
CA TYR A 174 -6.65 19.08 -11.37
C TYR A 174 -7.23 17.74 -10.98
N PHE A 175 -7.17 17.42 -9.69
CA PHE A 175 -7.70 16.18 -9.15
C PHE A 175 -8.57 16.49 -7.95
N ALA A 176 -9.43 15.53 -7.59
CA ALA A 176 -10.19 15.56 -6.38
C ALA A 176 -10.49 14.13 -5.93
N VAL A 177 -10.63 13.97 -4.62
CA VAL A 177 -11.13 12.74 -4.01
C VAL A 177 -12.36 13.09 -3.21
N THR A 178 -13.40 12.27 -3.33
CA THR A 178 -14.64 12.39 -2.58
C THR A 178 -14.91 11.09 -1.83
N ALA A 179 -15.56 11.18 -0.68
CA ALA A 179 -16.13 10.04 0.00
C ALA A 179 -17.60 9.90 -0.40
N PHE A 180 -18.09 8.68 -0.53
CA PHE A 180 -19.51 8.44 -0.76
C PHE A 180 -20.11 7.46 0.24
N ALA A 181 -21.36 7.70 0.57
CA ALA A 181 -22.14 6.86 1.48
C ALA A 181 -23.37 6.30 0.75
N TYR A 182 -23.84 5.18 1.21
CA TYR A 182 -24.93 4.43 0.59
C TYR A 182 -26.02 4.08 1.59
N ASP A 183 -27.27 4.21 1.13
CA ASP A 183 -28.48 3.73 1.80
C ASP A 183 -29.41 3.11 0.75
N PRO A 184 -29.67 1.79 0.77
CA PRO A 184 -30.51 1.11 -0.21
C PRO A 184 -31.97 1.56 -0.18
N ASP A 185 -32.46 2.05 0.95
CA ASP A 185 -33.87 2.38 1.17
C ASP A 185 -34.17 3.88 0.96
N ALA A 186 -33.13 4.70 0.81
CA ALA A 186 -33.31 6.14 0.62
C ALA A 186 -33.82 6.50 -0.79
N ALA A 187 -34.53 7.63 -0.88
CA ALA A 187 -34.98 8.18 -2.16
C ALA A 187 -33.80 8.57 -3.08
N LYS A 188 -32.68 9.03 -2.50
CA LYS A 188 -31.39 9.17 -3.15
C LYS A 188 -30.44 8.22 -2.44
N ARG A 189 -30.06 7.14 -3.10
CA ARG A 189 -29.33 6.04 -2.46
C ARG A 189 -27.86 6.33 -2.25
N VAL A 190 -27.25 7.17 -3.09
CA VAL A 190 -25.84 7.56 -3.01
C VAL A 190 -25.73 9.04 -2.71
N ILE A 191 -25.01 9.35 -1.66
CA ILE A 191 -24.61 10.72 -1.34
C ILE A 191 -23.09 10.80 -1.35
N GLU A 192 -22.56 11.91 -1.85
CA GLU A 192 -21.13 12.11 -2.04
C GLU A 192 -20.68 13.41 -1.40
N SER A 193 -19.47 13.44 -0.86
CA SER A 193 -18.89 14.63 -0.27
C SER A 193 -18.64 15.73 -1.32
N PRO A 194 -18.56 17.00 -0.92
CA PRO A 194 -18.17 18.08 -1.82
C PRO A 194 -16.79 17.83 -2.46
N ILE A 195 -16.64 18.25 -3.70
CA ILE A 195 -15.38 18.15 -4.43
C ILE A 195 -14.42 19.25 -3.94
N ASN A 196 -13.30 18.85 -3.35
CA ASN A 196 -12.18 19.69 -3.00
C ASN A 196 -11.03 19.47 -3.99
N ALA A 197 -10.85 20.42 -4.91
CA ALA A 197 -9.88 20.29 -5.99
C ALA A 197 -8.46 20.58 -5.53
N VAL A 198 -7.52 19.72 -5.90
CA VAL A 198 -6.08 19.92 -5.73
C VAL A 198 -5.40 20.10 -7.09
N ILE A 199 -4.28 20.81 -7.08
CA ILE A 199 -3.46 21.05 -8.27
C ILE A 199 -2.23 20.17 -8.20
N ALA A 200 -1.96 19.44 -9.27
CA ALA A 200 -0.75 18.66 -9.45
C ALA A 200 0.04 19.15 -10.67
N VAL A 201 1.36 19.21 -10.54
CA VAL A 201 2.29 19.55 -11.62
C VAL A 201 3.40 18.51 -11.66
N PRO A 202 3.23 17.39 -12.38
CA PRO A 202 4.26 16.36 -12.49
C PRO A 202 5.60 16.96 -12.90
N GLY A 203 6.68 16.41 -12.42
CA GLY A 203 8.03 16.90 -12.74
C GLY A 203 9.11 15.96 -12.20
N ASN A 204 10.31 16.13 -12.75
CA ASN A 204 11.49 15.47 -12.20
C ASN A 204 11.80 15.99 -10.79
N PRO A 205 12.55 15.24 -9.97
CA PRO A 205 13.12 15.78 -8.75
C PRO A 205 13.77 17.15 -9.00
N GLY A 206 13.53 18.08 -8.09
CA GLY A 206 14.10 19.42 -8.19
C GLY A 206 15.62 19.42 -8.08
N VAL A 207 16.23 20.56 -8.43
CA VAL A 207 17.69 20.72 -8.31
C VAL A 207 18.09 20.53 -6.85
N GLY A 208 19.03 19.61 -6.59
CA GLY A 208 19.53 19.28 -5.27
C GLY A 208 18.89 18.04 -4.64
N ALA A 209 17.76 17.53 -5.15
CA ALA A 209 17.12 16.34 -4.62
C ALA A 209 17.61 15.06 -5.32
N ALA A 210 18.02 14.05 -4.55
CA ALA A 210 18.32 12.71 -5.04
C ALA A 210 17.41 11.71 -4.32
N LEU A 211 16.55 11.02 -5.06
CA LEU A 211 15.70 9.98 -4.52
C LEU A 211 16.46 8.66 -4.45
N SER A 212 16.51 8.06 -3.28
CA SER A 212 17.08 6.72 -3.07
C SER A 212 16.11 5.63 -3.50
N ASN A 213 14.81 5.91 -3.41
CA ASN A 213 13.73 4.99 -3.74
C ASN A 213 12.76 5.62 -4.73
N THR A 214 12.05 4.79 -5.46
CA THR A 214 10.94 5.17 -6.34
C THR A 214 9.61 4.61 -5.81
N ILE A 215 8.48 5.06 -6.39
CA ILE A 215 7.16 4.51 -6.05
C ILE A 215 7.14 3.01 -6.34
N LYS A 216 6.53 2.26 -5.42
CA LYS A 216 6.40 0.80 -5.43
C LYS A 216 7.69 0.04 -5.14
N ASP A 217 8.79 0.71 -4.86
CA ASP A 217 9.94 0.02 -4.30
C ASP A 217 9.58 -0.50 -2.90
N THR A 218 10.09 -1.67 -2.56
CA THR A 218 10.01 -2.23 -1.21
C THR A 218 11.23 -1.79 -0.44
N LEU A 219 11.04 -1.23 0.75
CA LEU A 219 12.13 -0.86 1.64
C LEU A 219 12.77 -2.11 2.24
N ASP A 220 14.03 -1.98 2.62
CA ASP A 220 14.77 -3.07 3.24
C ASP A 220 14.19 -3.41 4.63
N VAL A 221 13.97 -4.70 4.87
CA VAL A 221 13.44 -5.22 6.13
C VAL A 221 14.40 -6.24 6.70
N SER A 222 14.75 -6.08 7.97
CA SER A 222 15.43 -7.10 8.75
C SER A 222 14.49 -7.66 9.82
N HIS A 223 14.60 -8.96 10.09
CA HIS A 223 13.72 -9.68 11.02
C HIS A 223 14.55 -10.32 12.13
N VAL A 224 14.05 -10.22 13.35
CA VAL A 224 14.53 -10.95 14.52
C VAL A 224 13.34 -11.71 15.10
N GLY A 225 13.47 -13.02 15.21
CA GLY A 225 12.41 -13.94 15.60
C GLY A 225 12.37 -15.13 14.65
N ASN A 226 11.40 -15.99 14.81
CA ASN A 226 11.29 -17.25 14.07
C ASN A 226 10.04 -17.33 13.19
N SER A 227 9.26 -16.26 13.07
CA SER A 227 8.09 -16.28 12.19
C SER A 227 8.49 -16.18 10.72
N ASP A 228 7.69 -16.81 9.86
CA ASP A 228 7.80 -16.72 8.40
C ASP A 228 6.91 -15.62 7.82
N ALA A 229 6.36 -14.78 8.65
CA ALA A 229 5.57 -13.63 8.22
C ALA A 229 6.42 -12.67 7.38
N LYS A 230 5.81 -12.10 6.35
CA LYS A 230 6.47 -11.16 5.45
C LYS A 230 5.91 -9.77 5.65
N PHE A 231 6.81 -8.82 5.73
CA PHE A 231 6.49 -7.39 5.78
C PHE A 231 7.08 -6.72 4.55
N ASP A 232 6.22 -6.17 3.72
CA ASP A 232 6.57 -5.47 2.50
C ASP A 232 6.22 -3.98 2.68
N PRO A 233 7.11 -3.14 3.20
CA PRO A 233 6.91 -1.70 3.25
C PRO A 233 7.10 -1.12 1.85
N ILE A 234 6.02 -0.62 1.26
CA ILE A 234 5.96 -0.16 -0.13
C ILE A 234 5.98 1.36 -0.17
N VAL A 235 6.90 1.92 -0.92
CA VAL A 235 7.03 3.37 -1.10
C VAL A 235 5.86 3.92 -1.91
N VAL A 236 5.18 4.91 -1.34
CA VAL A 236 4.07 5.67 -1.96
C VAL A 236 4.52 7.08 -2.34
N ASP A 237 5.21 7.78 -1.44
CA ASP A 237 5.82 9.07 -1.70
C ASP A 237 7.29 9.08 -1.29
N PRO A 238 8.22 8.99 -2.26
CA PRO A 238 9.65 8.94 -1.95
C PRO A 238 10.21 10.25 -1.39
N TYR A 239 9.48 11.38 -1.49
CA TYR A 239 9.91 12.67 -0.91
C TYR A 239 9.63 12.78 0.58
N LEU A 240 8.73 11.95 1.10
CA LEU A 240 8.37 11.93 2.51
C LEU A 240 9.20 10.95 3.34
N LEU A 241 10.01 10.10 2.70
CA LEU A 241 10.90 9.17 3.41
C LEU A 241 11.91 9.94 4.26
N THR A 242 11.92 9.69 5.57
CA THR A 242 12.69 10.46 6.56
C THR A 242 14.15 10.08 6.65
N GLY A 243 14.53 8.87 6.23
CA GLY A 243 15.84 8.28 6.45
C GLY A 243 16.02 7.65 7.83
N GLU A 244 14.92 7.47 8.56
CA GLU A 244 14.91 6.81 9.87
C GLU A 244 14.66 5.31 9.73
N SER A 245 15.00 4.56 10.77
CA SER A 245 14.63 3.16 10.91
C SER A 245 13.36 3.04 11.74
N TYR A 246 12.45 2.21 11.29
CA TYR A 246 11.17 1.93 11.95
C TYR A 246 11.16 0.50 12.50
N THR A 247 10.44 0.30 13.59
CA THR A 247 10.30 -1.01 14.21
C THR A 247 8.85 -1.45 14.15
N VAL A 248 8.61 -2.66 13.64
CA VAL A 248 7.32 -3.35 13.75
C VAL A 248 7.43 -4.37 14.87
N SER A 249 6.60 -4.22 15.87
CA SER A 249 6.52 -5.12 17.05
C SER A 249 5.09 -5.60 17.23
N PHE A 250 4.94 -6.71 17.95
CA PHE A 250 3.66 -7.36 18.19
C PHE A 250 3.39 -7.48 19.68
N ASP A 251 2.12 -7.31 20.06
CA ASP A 251 1.71 -7.45 21.45
C ASP A 251 0.26 -7.98 21.52
N VAL A 252 -0.08 -8.59 22.64
CA VAL A 252 -1.43 -9.07 22.94
C VAL A 252 -2.12 -8.10 23.86
N VAL A 253 -3.21 -7.50 23.39
CA VAL A 253 -4.04 -6.58 24.15
C VAL A 253 -5.46 -7.14 24.22
N ASP A 254 -5.98 -7.37 25.42
CA ASP A 254 -7.33 -7.92 25.66
C ASP A 254 -7.62 -9.23 24.87
N SER A 255 -6.63 -10.12 24.81
CA SER A 255 -6.67 -11.41 24.10
C SER A 255 -6.67 -11.31 22.56
N ASN A 256 -6.43 -10.15 21.99
CA ASN A 256 -6.22 -9.94 20.56
C ASN A 256 -4.77 -9.57 20.29
N SER A 257 -4.22 -10.05 19.19
CA SER A 257 -2.88 -9.71 18.75
C SER A 257 -2.91 -8.46 17.88
N TYR A 258 -2.01 -7.51 18.18
CA TYR A 258 -1.84 -6.26 17.45
C TYR A 258 -0.42 -6.13 16.98
N TRP A 259 -0.23 -5.46 15.84
CA TRP A 259 1.07 -4.99 15.42
C TRP A 259 1.18 -3.47 15.62
N PHE A 260 2.39 -3.00 15.83
CA PHE A 260 2.69 -1.61 16.10
C PHE A 260 3.88 -1.18 15.24
N LEU A 261 3.68 -0.19 14.38
CA LEU A 261 4.77 0.50 13.69
C LEU A 261 5.23 1.67 14.56
N LYS A 262 6.51 1.71 14.88
CA LYS A 262 7.12 2.72 15.76
C LYS A 262 8.30 3.38 15.05
N ASN A 263 8.49 4.68 15.30
CA ASN A 263 9.68 5.42 14.88
C ASN A 263 10.86 5.17 15.84
N ALA A 264 12.02 5.78 15.53
CA ALA A 264 13.21 5.69 16.38
C ALA A 264 13.01 6.26 17.81
N ALA A 265 12.04 7.13 18.02
CA ALA A 265 11.66 7.66 19.32
C ALA A 265 10.70 6.75 20.11
N ASN A 266 10.30 5.60 19.55
CA ASN A 266 9.28 4.69 20.09
C ASN A 266 7.84 5.26 20.06
N ASP A 267 7.58 6.30 19.29
CA ASP A 267 6.21 6.75 19.08
C ASP A 267 5.49 5.76 18.15
N VAL A 268 4.26 5.39 18.51
CA VAL A 268 3.43 4.53 17.66
C VAL A 268 2.86 5.38 16.53
N LEU A 269 3.22 5.05 15.30
CA LEU A 269 2.78 5.73 14.09
C LEU A 269 1.57 5.06 13.46
N ALA A 270 1.52 3.72 13.52
CA ALA A 270 0.40 2.94 13.06
C ALA A 270 0.24 1.67 13.90
N THR A 271 -0.98 1.19 14.01
CA THR A 271 -1.32 -0.06 14.72
C THR A 271 -2.59 -0.63 14.13
N ASP A 272 -2.68 -1.96 14.09
CA ASP A 272 -3.91 -2.65 13.72
C ASP A 272 -3.92 -4.04 14.35
N MET A 273 -5.09 -4.68 14.35
CA MET A 273 -5.27 -6.03 14.85
C MET A 273 -4.81 -7.05 13.80
N ILE A 274 -4.00 -8.04 14.22
CA ILE A 274 -3.44 -9.04 13.32
C ILE A 274 -4.47 -10.09 12.93
N PHE A 275 -5.37 -10.43 13.86
CA PHE A 275 -6.41 -11.44 13.64
C PHE A 275 -7.80 -10.86 13.88
N PRO A 276 -8.68 -10.82 12.89
CA PRO A 276 -10.09 -10.64 13.17
C PRO A 276 -10.54 -11.86 14.01
N SER A 277 -11.25 -11.60 15.09
CA SER A 277 -11.73 -12.59 16.08
C SER A 277 -12.74 -13.61 15.54
N THR A 278 -12.83 -13.84 14.24
CA THR A 278 -13.76 -14.77 13.61
C THR A 278 -13.01 -15.90 12.93
N GLU A 279 -13.11 -17.08 13.54
CA GLU A 279 -12.61 -18.36 13.04
C GLU A 279 -13.10 -18.76 11.62
N ASP A 280 -14.03 -18.02 11.05
CA ASP A 280 -14.71 -18.40 9.80
C ASP A 280 -13.93 -18.01 8.52
N TYR A 281 -12.92 -17.15 8.59
CA TYR A 281 -12.24 -16.65 7.39
C TYR A 281 -11.09 -17.53 6.89
N GLN A 282 -10.47 -18.29 7.78
CA GLN A 282 -9.27 -19.09 7.47
C GLN A 282 -9.56 -20.41 6.75
N ALA A 283 -10.74 -20.98 6.92
CA ALA A 283 -11.04 -22.36 6.50
C ALA A 283 -11.32 -22.54 5.00
N THR A 284 -11.47 -21.47 4.20
CA THR A 284 -12.02 -21.57 2.84
C THR A 284 -11.17 -21.01 1.71
N LEU A 285 -10.07 -20.30 1.98
CA LEU A 285 -9.24 -19.69 0.94
C LEU A 285 -7.96 -20.49 0.68
N PRO A 286 -7.58 -20.70 -0.60
CA PRO A 286 -6.26 -21.24 -0.96
C PRO A 286 -5.13 -20.35 -0.42
N PHE A 287 -4.00 -20.93 -0.06
CA PHE A 287 -2.83 -20.25 0.55
C PHE A 287 -2.35 -19.02 -0.24
N ASP A 288 -2.43 -19.06 -1.57
CA ASP A 288 -2.10 -17.96 -2.47
C ASP A 288 -3.14 -16.83 -2.53
N LYS A 289 -4.27 -17.01 -1.85
CA LYS A 289 -5.40 -16.06 -1.81
C LYS A 289 -5.77 -15.62 -0.40
N LEU A 290 -4.93 -15.93 0.58
CA LEU A 290 -5.13 -15.41 1.94
C LEU A 290 -5.12 -13.89 1.88
N PRO A 291 -6.12 -13.22 2.49
CA PRO A 291 -6.14 -11.77 2.50
C PRO A 291 -4.85 -11.25 3.12
N PHE A 292 -4.31 -10.18 2.55
CA PHE A 292 -3.27 -9.40 3.18
C PHE A 292 -3.82 -8.89 4.49
N TRP A 293 -3.32 -9.39 5.62
CA TRP A 293 -3.89 -9.16 6.95
C TRP A 293 -3.65 -7.78 7.50
N ALA A 294 -2.67 -7.11 6.99
CA ALA A 294 -2.41 -5.75 7.34
C ALA A 294 -1.93 -5.04 6.08
N ILE A 295 -2.84 -4.68 5.22
CA ILE A 295 -2.59 -3.49 4.46
C ILE A 295 -3.02 -2.39 5.42
N THR A 296 -2.05 -1.75 6.05
CA THR A 296 -2.34 -0.43 6.50
C THR A 296 -2.54 0.37 5.24
N ASN A 297 -3.74 0.80 5.00
CA ASN A 297 -3.96 1.86 4.04
C ASN A 297 -3.33 3.16 4.56
N SER A 298 -2.81 3.15 5.78
CA SER A 298 -2.15 4.26 6.44
C SER A 298 -0.77 4.50 5.84
N ILE A 299 -0.61 5.66 5.24
CA ILE A 299 0.67 6.11 4.71
C ILE A 299 1.45 6.76 5.86
N THR A 300 2.53 6.12 6.24
CA THR A 300 3.43 6.62 7.28
C THR A 300 4.72 7.07 6.62
N ASP A 301 5.09 8.35 6.77
CA ASP A 301 6.35 8.90 6.27
C ASP A 301 6.70 8.45 4.84
N GLY A 302 5.68 8.43 3.96
CA GLY A 302 5.83 8.13 2.53
C GLY A 302 5.78 6.66 2.13
N PHE A 303 5.53 5.72 3.06
CA PHE A 303 5.34 4.31 2.74
C PHE A 303 4.10 3.73 3.42
N ILE A 304 3.62 2.61 2.90
CA ILE A 304 2.60 1.75 3.53
C ILE A 304 3.24 0.42 3.89
N VAL A 305 2.74 -0.22 4.93
CA VAL A 305 3.17 -1.58 5.30
C VAL A 305 2.13 -2.57 4.80
N SER A 306 2.56 -3.51 3.95
CA SER A 306 1.79 -4.69 3.59
C SER A 306 2.37 -5.87 4.35
N ALA A 307 1.58 -6.50 5.19
CA ALA A 307 2.02 -7.63 5.99
C ALA A 307 1.22 -8.88 5.67
N ARG A 308 1.91 -10.00 5.63
CA ARG A 308 1.29 -11.33 5.56
C ARG A 308 1.81 -12.16 6.70
N ASP A 309 0.91 -12.62 7.55
CA ASP A 309 1.26 -13.66 8.50
C ASP A 309 1.46 -14.99 7.76
N ALA A 310 2.39 -15.77 8.25
CA ALA A 310 2.46 -17.17 7.90
C ALA A 310 1.33 -17.88 8.63
N THR A 311 0.27 -18.21 7.93
CA THR A 311 -0.81 -19.00 8.51
C THR A 311 -0.31 -20.39 8.82
N PHE A 312 -0.13 -20.64 10.08
CA PHE A 312 0.11 -21.97 10.59
C PHE A 312 -1.23 -22.72 10.71
N ASP A 313 -1.39 -23.72 9.87
CA ASP A 313 -2.37 -24.78 10.11
C ASP A 313 -1.64 -25.87 10.87
N PRO A 314 -1.82 -26.02 12.19
CA PRO A 314 -1.11 -27.03 12.96
C PRO A 314 -1.34 -28.38 12.28
N PRO A 315 -0.33 -29.23 12.14
CA PRO A 315 -0.49 -30.53 11.49
C PRO A 315 -1.48 -31.37 12.27
N THR A 316 -2.75 -31.21 11.98
CA THR A 316 -3.78 -32.16 12.33
C THR A 316 -3.61 -33.35 11.40
N THR A 317 -2.92 -34.39 11.87
CA THR A 317 -2.88 -35.71 11.23
C THR A 317 -2.87 -35.65 9.69
N ASN A 318 -1.85 -35.14 9.04
CA ASN A 318 -1.52 -35.31 7.61
C ASN A 318 -1.18 -34.05 6.79
N SER A 319 -0.96 -32.88 7.33
CA SER A 319 -0.65 -31.76 6.45
C SER A 319 0.11 -30.64 7.13
N SER A 320 0.98 -30.11 6.43
CA SER A 320 1.64 -28.81 6.38
C SER A 320 3.07 -28.72 6.90
N ALA A 321 3.97 -29.48 6.28
CA ALA A 321 5.29 -28.93 6.04
C ALA A 321 5.27 -28.35 4.63
N GLU A 322 5.66 -27.10 4.47
CA GLU A 322 5.53 -26.42 3.20
C GLU A 322 6.46 -26.95 2.11
N SER A 323 7.61 -27.49 2.47
CA SER A 323 8.49 -28.15 1.50
C SER A 323 9.54 -29.01 2.17
N ILE A 324 9.81 -30.15 1.56
CA ILE A 324 11.05 -30.87 1.75
C ILE A 324 11.88 -30.60 0.50
N VAL A 325 13.04 -29.98 0.68
CA VAL A 325 13.97 -29.72 -0.42
C VAL A 325 15.12 -30.70 -0.32
N ASP A 326 15.31 -31.52 -1.35
CA ASP A 326 16.56 -32.25 -1.55
C ASP A 326 17.55 -31.30 -2.23
N ASP A 327 18.61 -30.91 -1.54
CA ASP A 327 19.64 -29.99 -2.07
C ASP A 327 20.40 -30.56 -3.29
N ASN A 328 20.28 -31.84 -3.55
CA ASN A 328 20.90 -32.47 -4.72
C ASN A 328 19.99 -32.51 -5.95
N ASP A 329 18.71 -32.35 -5.78
CA ASP A 329 17.74 -32.36 -6.90
C ASP A 329 16.66 -31.30 -6.60
N SER A 330 16.83 -30.09 -7.05
CA SER A 330 16.02 -28.88 -6.82
C SER A 330 14.48 -29.01 -6.93
N THR A 331 13.95 -30.18 -6.66
CA THR A 331 12.52 -30.49 -6.62
C THR A 331 12.01 -30.40 -5.19
N ALA A 332 11.20 -29.35 -4.94
CA ALA A 332 10.47 -29.19 -3.69
C ALA A 332 9.46 -30.33 -3.52
N ILE A 333 9.55 -31.09 -2.43
CA ILE A 333 8.56 -32.09 -2.06
C ILE A 333 7.53 -31.40 -1.20
N VAL A 334 6.33 -31.21 -1.73
CA VAL A 334 5.20 -30.63 -0.99
C VAL A 334 4.61 -31.71 -0.09
N PHE A 335 4.58 -31.44 1.23
CA PHE A 335 3.78 -32.26 2.15
C PHE A 335 2.29 -31.93 1.97
N GLY A 336 1.57 -32.81 1.43
CA GLY A 336 0.12 -32.74 1.36
C GLY A 336 -0.43 -34.15 1.21
N GLY A 337 -1.15 -34.60 2.21
CA GLY A 337 -1.88 -35.84 2.33
C GLY A 337 -1.61 -36.95 1.33
N LEU A 338 -1.20 -38.13 1.78
CA LEU A 338 -1.17 -39.39 1.01
C LEU A 338 -0.88 -39.24 -0.49
N SER A 339 0.24 -38.72 -0.85
CA SER A 339 0.72 -38.78 -2.22
C SER A 339 1.68 -39.96 -2.31
N THR A 340 1.29 -40.98 -3.02
CA THR A 340 2.21 -41.92 -3.60
C THR A 340 3.02 -41.16 -4.65
N ALA A 341 4.11 -40.56 -4.26
CA ALA A 341 5.06 -39.97 -5.20
C ALA A 341 5.72 -41.13 -5.96
N GLY A 342 5.46 -41.18 -7.25
CA GLY A 342 5.85 -42.32 -8.09
C GLY A 342 7.21 -42.20 -8.74
N ASP A 343 8.16 -41.40 -8.26
CA ASP A 343 9.42 -41.11 -8.96
C ASP A 343 10.68 -41.02 -8.09
N GLY A 344 10.68 -41.73 -6.97
CA GLY A 344 11.89 -41.84 -6.14
C GLY A 344 12.11 -40.73 -5.12
N THR A 345 11.12 -39.91 -4.89
CA THR A 345 11.15 -38.84 -3.89
C THR A 345 10.82 -39.36 -2.49
N TRP A 346 11.35 -38.70 -1.48
CA TRP A 346 11.13 -39.01 -0.06
C TRP A 346 9.67 -38.82 0.31
N ALA A 347 9.05 -39.82 0.98
CA ALA A 347 7.73 -39.68 1.55
C ALA A 347 7.87 -39.52 3.07
N GLY A 348 7.61 -38.33 3.58
CA GLY A 348 7.55 -38.06 5.01
C GLY A 348 6.15 -37.62 5.40
N PHE A 349 5.77 -37.89 6.66
CA PHE A 349 4.55 -37.40 7.25
C PHE A 349 4.91 -36.74 8.58
N LEU A 350 4.37 -35.57 8.83
CA LEU A 350 4.37 -35.04 10.17
C LEU A 350 3.25 -35.72 10.96
N GLU A 351 3.55 -36.22 12.09
CA GLU A 351 2.59 -36.85 12.96
C GLU A 351 2.82 -36.35 14.37
N GLN A 352 1.78 -35.83 15.00
CA GLN A 352 1.80 -35.61 16.44
C GLN A 352 2.17 -36.94 17.09
N THR A 353 3.22 -36.98 17.91
CA THR A 353 3.82 -38.20 18.40
C THR A 353 2.78 -39.22 18.83
N PRO A 354 2.76 -40.45 18.23
CA PRO A 354 1.72 -41.44 18.43
C PRO A 354 1.82 -42.12 19.79
N LEU A 355 2.76 -41.71 20.61
CA LEU A 355 3.04 -42.33 21.87
C LEU A 355 1.93 -42.06 22.85
N THR A 356 1.39 -43.13 23.35
CA THR A 356 0.21 -43.19 24.21
C THR A 356 0.28 -42.37 25.48
N GLN A 357 1.38 -41.70 25.79
CA GLN A 357 1.51 -40.70 26.89
C GLN A 357 2.85 -39.90 26.90
N PRO A 358 3.11 -38.93 26.07
CA PRO A 358 4.00 -37.87 26.48
C PRO A 358 3.19 -36.85 27.30
N THR A 359 3.71 -36.47 28.45
CA THR A 359 3.16 -35.39 29.26
C THR A 359 3.45 -34.01 28.67
N SER A 360 4.31 -33.93 27.65
CA SER A 360 4.62 -32.73 26.90
C SER A 360 4.58 -33.10 25.43
N ARG A 361 3.50 -32.71 24.74
CA ARG A 361 3.42 -32.67 23.30
C ARG A 361 3.69 -31.25 22.86
N PRO A 362 4.35 -31.03 21.70
CA PRO A 362 4.28 -29.72 21.08
C PRO A 362 2.80 -29.35 20.94
N GLY A 363 2.42 -28.18 21.42
CA GLY A 363 1.12 -27.60 21.11
C GLY A 363 1.04 -27.25 19.64
N ALA A 364 -0.14 -26.99 19.16
CA ALA A 364 -0.32 -26.40 17.83
C ALA A 364 0.33 -25.02 17.70
N GLU A 365 0.58 -24.41 18.86
CA GLU A 365 1.13 -23.04 19.00
C GLU A 365 2.65 -23.05 19.28
N ASP A 366 3.26 -24.24 19.47
CA ASP A 366 4.69 -24.32 19.75
C ASP A 366 5.50 -24.08 18.47
N LEU A 367 6.55 -23.31 18.62
CA LEU A 367 7.51 -23.01 17.55
C LEU A 367 8.08 -24.28 16.95
N MET A 368 8.10 -24.37 15.62
CA MET A 368 8.73 -25.43 14.87
C MET A 368 9.89 -24.86 14.08
N LEU A 369 11.10 -25.28 14.48
CA LEU A 369 12.33 -24.86 13.80
C LEU A 369 12.61 -25.80 12.62
N ASP A 370 13.11 -25.25 11.53
CA ASP A 370 13.52 -25.99 10.35
C ASP A 370 14.60 -27.02 10.68
N ILE A 371 14.49 -28.19 10.07
CA ILE A 371 15.36 -29.32 10.35
C ILE A 371 16.10 -29.73 9.09
N GLU A 372 17.41 -29.98 9.24
CA GLU A 372 18.22 -30.60 8.23
C GLU A 372 18.68 -31.99 8.70
N PHE A 373 18.49 -32.98 7.84
CA PHE A 373 19.07 -34.29 7.97
C PHE A 373 20.31 -34.35 7.05
N ARG A 374 21.49 -34.19 7.64
CA ARG A 374 22.76 -34.20 6.91
C ARG A 374 23.33 -35.63 6.92
N PHE A 375 23.24 -36.34 5.81
CA PHE A 375 23.76 -37.72 5.68
C PHE A 375 25.27 -37.73 5.67
N THR A 376 25.86 -38.52 6.53
CA THR A 376 27.32 -38.61 6.69
C THR A 376 27.77 -40.04 6.77
N GLU A 377 29.02 -40.33 6.41
CA GLU A 377 29.60 -41.70 6.53
C GLU A 377 29.59 -42.23 7.96
N SER A 378 29.76 -41.36 8.96
CA SER A 378 29.81 -41.72 10.39
C SER A 378 28.45 -41.75 11.04
N GLY A 379 27.47 -41.02 10.47
CA GLY A 379 26.15 -40.82 11.07
C GLY A 379 26.18 -40.09 12.43
N SER A 380 25.14 -40.28 13.20
CA SER A 380 25.04 -39.78 14.58
C SER A 380 24.43 -40.81 15.51
N GLN A 381 24.61 -40.63 16.83
CA GLN A 381 23.91 -41.43 17.83
C GLN A 381 22.55 -40.83 18.12
N GLY A 382 21.50 -41.62 18.10
CA GLY A 382 20.15 -41.26 18.47
C GLY A 382 19.59 -42.20 19.55
N THR A 383 18.40 -41.93 20.01
CA THR A 383 17.67 -42.77 20.97
C THR A 383 16.64 -43.63 20.21
N TYR A 384 16.76 -44.93 20.28
CA TYR A 384 15.74 -45.86 19.79
C TYR A 384 14.65 -46.10 20.82
N ILE A 385 13.40 -46.06 20.38
CA ILE A 385 12.23 -46.31 21.20
C ILE A 385 11.35 -47.35 20.51
N SER A 386 11.12 -48.47 21.19
CA SER A 386 10.21 -49.46 20.67
C SER A 386 8.74 -49.03 20.72
N GLY A 387 7.90 -49.61 19.86
CA GLY A 387 6.48 -49.22 19.73
C GLY A 387 5.63 -49.27 20.98
N ASN A 388 6.06 -49.98 22.03
CA ASN A 388 5.42 -50.01 23.32
C ASN A 388 6.28 -49.33 24.40
N ALA A 389 7.30 -48.61 24.01
CA ALA A 389 8.28 -47.95 24.86
C ALA A 389 8.96 -48.87 25.91
N SER A 390 8.95 -50.18 25.70
CA SER A 390 9.58 -51.14 26.59
C SER A 390 11.08 -51.26 26.41
N VAL A 391 11.60 -50.81 25.27
CA VAL A 391 13.03 -50.77 24.93
C VAL A 391 13.41 -49.35 24.57
N ILE A 392 14.40 -48.79 25.26
CA ILE A 392 15.01 -47.52 25.01
C ILE A 392 16.52 -47.74 24.99
N GLU A 393 17.15 -47.56 23.84
CA GLU A 393 18.58 -47.87 23.65
C GLU A 393 19.23 -46.93 22.64
N ALA A 394 20.55 -46.93 22.57
CA ALA A 394 21.26 -46.15 21.56
C ALA A 394 21.09 -46.77 20.17
N ILE A 395 20.91 -45.91 19.17
CA ILE A 395 20.91 -46.32 17.75
C ILE A 395 21.82 -45.40 16.96
N THR A 396 22.50 -45.98 15.97
CA THR A 396 23.26 -45.20 14.99
C THR A 396 22.34 -44.83 13.83
N LEU A 397 22.17 -43.52 13.61
CA LEU A 397 21.45 -42.93 12.49
C LEU A 397 22.45 -42.67 11.34
N PRO A 398 22.08 -42.84 10.07
CA PRO A 398 22.96 -42.55 8.93
C PRO A 398 23.15 -41.05 8.67
N PHE A 399 22.52 -40.20 9.43
CA PHE A 399 22.54 -38.75 9.32
C PHE A 399 22.74 -38.08 10.67
N GLU A 400 23.08 -36.83 10.60
CA GLU A 400 23.01 -35.88 11.70
C GLU A 400 21.73 -35.07 11.60
N VAL A 401 21.10 -34.70 12.72
CA VAL A 401 19.93 -33.83 12.76
C VAL A 401 20.37 -32.46 13.22
N TRP A 402 20.03 -31.44 12.45
CA TRP A 402 20.40 -30.06 12.69
C TRP A 402 19.16 -29.16 12.75
N SER A 403 19.14 -28.21 13.66
CA SER A 403 18.26 -27.05 13.56
C SER A 403 18.86 -26.11 12.52
N ALA A 404 18.12 -25.80 11.47
CA ALA A 404 18.65 -25.00 10.36
C ALA A 404 18.76 -23.51 10.76
N GLU A 405 17.78 -22.97 11.49
CA GLU A 405 17.81 -21.57 11.93
C GLU A 405 18.91 -21.33 12.97
N GLU A 406 19.11 -22.27 13.88
CA GLU A 406 20.12 -22.15 14.93
C GLU A 406 21.51 -22.63 14.52
N ASP A 407 21.63 -23.22 13.29
CA ASP A 407 22.84 -23.86 12.75
C ASP A 407 23.58 -24.71 13.78
N ARG A 408 22.82 -25.53 14.51
CA ARG A 408 23.36 -26.44 15.53
C ARG A 408 22.84 -27.86 15.38
N LYS A 409 23.72 -28.81 15.69
CA LYS A 409 23.33 -30.22 15.73
C LYS A 409 22.47 -30.48 16.99
N ILE A 410 21.35 -31.21 16.81
CA ILE A 410 20.39 -31.52 17.85
C ILE A 410 20.29 -33.02 18.10
N ASP A 411 19.75 -33.42 19.25
CA ASP A 411 19.44 -34.80 19.55
C ASP A 411 18.18 -35.26 18.79
N ALA A 412 18.06 -36.58 18.62
CA ALA A 412 16.90 -37.18 17.95
C ALA A 412 16.53 -38.53 18.57
N ALA A 413 15.22 -38.81 18.59
CA ALA A 413 14.66 -40.08 18.98
C ALA A 413 14.01 -40.79 17.76
N LEU A 414 14.30 -42.07 17.56
CA LEU A 414 13.70 -42.88 16.53
C LEU A 414 12.69 -43.83 17.14
N TYR A 415 11.44 -43.72 16.70
CA TYR A 415 10.34 -44.58 17.12
C TYR A 415 9.96 -45.57 16.02
N HIS A 416 9.84 -46.84 16.40
CA HIS A 416 9.48 -47.89 15.46
C HIS A 416 8.61 -48.99 16.09
N ILE A 417 7.57 -49.43 15.34
CA ILE A 417 6.67 -50.50 15.73
C ILE A 417 7.14 -51.82 15.12
N GLY A 418 8.15 -52.41 15.67
CA GLY A 418 8.64 -53.73 15.23
C GLY A 418 10.17 -53.83 15.28
N GLY A 419 10.69 -54.93 15.73
CA GLY A 419 12.13 -55.17 15.72
C GLY A 419 12.65 -55.44 14.30
N GLY A 420 13.63 -54.71 13.91
CA GLY A 420 14.33 -54.96 12.65
C GLY A 420 15.68 -54.24 12.66
N THR A 421 16.73 -54.97 12.49
CA THR A 421 18.09 -54.43 12.34
C THR A 421 18.73 -55.06 11.11
N PRO A 422 19.47 -54.31 10.35
CA PRO A 422 19.89 -52.92 10.49
C PRO A 422 18.80 -51.91 10.08
N LEU A 423 18.92 -50.63 10.49
CA LEU A 423 18.02 -49.55 10.12
C LEU A 423 18.09 -49.25 8.61
N TYR A 424 19.29 -49.39 8.03
CA TYR A 424 19.55 -49.19 6.63
C TYR A 424 20.56 -50.23 6.11
N GLU A 425 20.60 -50.43 4.80
CA GLU A 425 21.53 -51.28 4.12
C GLU A 425 22.00 -50.66 2.80
N GLU A 426 23.17 -51.06 2.31
CA GLU A 426 23.66 -50.61 1.00
C GLU A 426 22.73 -51.13 -0.11
N ASP A 427 22.43 -50.28 -1.05
CA ASP A 427 21.60 -50.64 -2.20
C ASP A 427 22.35 -51.59 -3.11
N ALA A 428 21.86 -52.84 -3.24
CA ALA A 428 22.48 -53.88 -4.04
C ALA A 428 22.63 -53.50 -5.54
N ASP A 429 21.82 -52.59 -6.02
CA ASP A 429 21.81 -52.12 -7.41
C ASP A 429 22.64 -50.83 -7.61
N ASN A 430 23.04 -50.16 -6.53
CA ASN A 430 23.74 -48.86 -6.61
C ASN A 430 24.78 -48.74 -5.48
N ALA A 431 26.03 -49.13 -5.77
CA ALA A 431 27.11 -49.11 -4.78
C ALA A 431 27.40 -47.71 -4.26
N GLY A 432 27.45 -47.54 -2.94
CA GLY A 432 27.62 -46.24 -2.26
C GLY A 432 26.31 -45.53 -1.94
N SER A 433 25.19 -46.03 -2.43
CA SER A 433 23.87 -45.60 -2.04
C SER A 433 23.27 -46.53 -0.99
N TYR A 434 22.41 -46.03 -0.11
CA TYR A 434 21.82 -46.78 0.99
C TYR A 434 20.30 -46.65 0.97
N LYS A 435 19.61 -47.68 1.51
CA LYS A 435 18.15 -47.69 1.65
C LYS A 435 17.75 -47.98 3.08
N PHE A 436 16.69 -47.36 3.56
CA PHE A 436 16.09 -47.76 4.83
C PHE A 436 15.40 -49.14 4.70
N THR A 437 15.56 -49.96 5.71
CA THR A 437 14.97 -51.30 5.75
C THR A 437 13.62 -51.36 6.41
N ILE A 438 13.28 -50.35 7.18
CA ILE A 438 12.08 -50.25 8.00
C ILE A 438 11.42 -48.87 7.87
N ASN A 439 10.13 -48.81 8.08
CA ASN A 439 9.43 -47.53 8.30
C ASN A 439 9.62 -47.10 9.74
N PHE A 440 9.94 -45.85 9.95
CA PHE A 440 10.15 -45.30 11.30
C PHE A 440 9.66 -43.87 11.40
N MET A 441 9.53 -43.39 12.62
CA MET A 441 9.28 -42.00 12.93
C MET A 441 10.51 -41.45 13.64
N LEU A 442 11.00 -40.31 13.17
CA LEU A 442 12.04 -39.55 13.85
C LEU A 442 11.42 -38.36 14.57
N ILE A 443 11.82 -38.18 15.81
CA ILE A 443 11.40 -37.06 16.65
C ILE A 443 12.65 -36.22 16.91
N PRO A 444 12.77 -35.03 16.34
CA PRO A 444 13.85 -34.11 16.69
C PRO A 444 13.67 -33.62 18.12
N ILE A 445 14.77 -33.42 18.81
CA ILE A 445 14.80 -32.89 20.16
C ILE A 445 15.63 -31.60 20.12
N TYR A 446 14.99 -30.46 20.23
CA TYR A 446 15.61 -29.14 20.09
C TYR A 446 16.49 -28.78 21.31
N GLN A 447 17.52 -29.59 21.54
CA GLN A 447 18.57 -29.38 22.52
C GLN A 447 19.93 -29.69 21.87
N ASP A 448 21.01 -29.18 22.48
CA ASP A 448 22.35 -29.46 21.99
C ASP A 448 22.63 -30.95 21.93
N TYR A 449 23.25 -31.39 20.84
CA TYR A 449 23.57 -32.79 20.61
C TYR A 449 24.45 -33.35 21.73
N THR A 450 23.92 -34.34 22.44
CA THR A 450 24.63 -35.03 23.50
C THR A 450 25.18 -36.39 23.06
N GLY A 451 24.56 -37.01 22.07
CA GLY A 451 24.81 -38.37 21.64
C GLY A 451 24.49 -39.45 22.71
N ALA A 452 23.78 -39.04 23.77
CA ALA A 452 23.38 -39.94 24.86
C ALA A 452 21.96 -40.51 24.62
N VAL A 453 21.67 -41.63 25.25
CA VAL A 453 20.30 -42.15 25.28
C VAL A 453 19.42 -41.30 26.16
N LEU A 454 18.35 -40.77 25.60
CA LEU A 454 17.37 -39.93 26.29
C LEU A 454 16.36 -40.83 26.99
N ALA A 455 16.68 -41.23 28.21
CA ALA A 455 15.82 -42.14 28.99
C ALA A 455 14.52 -41.47 29.47
N ASP A 456 14.51 -40.16 29.56
CA ASP A 456 13.40 -39.32 30.03
C ASP A 456 12.66 -38.61 28.89
N TYR A 457 12.78 -39.11 27.65
CA TYR A 457 12.16 -38.50 26.47
C TYR A 457 10.67 -38.17 26.65
N HIS A 458 9.94 -38.90 27.46
CA HIS A 458 8.52 -38.69 27.76
C HIS A 458 8.19 -37.34 28.43
N SER A 459 9.16 -36.78 29.12
CA SER A 459 9.02 -35.50 29.84
C SER A 459 9.87 -34.38 29.24
N ASN A 460 10.51 -34.64 28.08
CA ASN A 460 11.34 -33.63 27.41
C ASN A 460 10.43 -32.57 26.75
N THR A 461 10.56 -31.35 27.19
CA THR A 461 9.79 -30.23 26.68
C THR A 461 10.30 -29.69 25.32
N ASN A 462 11.51 -30.13 24.91
CA ASN A 462 12.13 -29.71 23.63
C ASN A 462 11.82 -30.66 22.46
N MET A 463 10.82 -31.53 22.63
CA MET A 463 10.42 -32.48 21.61
C MET A 463 9.69 -31.78 20.46
N GLY A 464 10.20 -31.94 19.24
CA GLY A 464 9.54 -31.47 18.04
C GLY A 464 8.51 -32.47 17.48
N TRP A 465 7.99 -32.15 16.31
CA TRP A 465 7.06 -33.00 15.59
C TRP A 465 7.73 -34.24 15.02
N GLY A 466 7.02 -35.36 15.03
CA GLY A 466 7.53 -36.62 14.48
C GLY A 466 7.49 -36.63 12.96
N ILE A 467 8.64 -36.93 12.34
CA ILE A 467 8.79 -37.05 10.90
C ILE A 467 8.83 -38.52 10.54
N LYS A 468 7.87 -38.97 9.73
CA LYS A 468 7.74 -40.37 9.35
C LYS A 468 8.49 -40.66 8.03
N PHE A 469 9.38 -41.60 8.08
CA PHE A 469 10.12 -42.10 6.92
C PHE A 469 9.53 -43.42 6.42
N ASP A 470 9.32 -43.51 5.10
CA ASP A 470 8.88 -44.71 4.44
C ASP A 470 10.09 -45.40 3.73
N LYS A 471 10.27 -46.66 3.98
CA LYS A 471 11.35 -47.44 3.40
C LYS A 471 11.25 -47.66 1.89
N THR A 472 10.08 -47.40 1.31
CA THR A 472 9.76 -47.89 -0.04
C THR A 472 10.46 -47.09 -1.13
N ASN A 473 10.75 -45.82 -0.89
CA ASN A 473 11.24 -44.88 -1.90
C ASN A 473 12.42 -44.01 -1.42
N THR A 474 13.19 -44.48 -0.44
CA THR A 474 14.23 -43.66 0.17
C THR A 474 15.60 -44.28 -0.09
N SER A 475 16.32 -43.79 -1.08
CA SER A 475 17.76 -43.99 -1.19
C SER A 475 18.48 -42.70 -0.83
N PHE A 476 19.64 -42.82 -0.21
CA PHE A 476 20.48 -41.69 0.20
C PHE A 476 21.96 -42.04 0.03
N GLU A 477 22.77 -41.00 -0.10
CA GLU A 477 24.23 -41.08 -0.15
C GLU A 477 24.84 -40.17 0.91
N PRO A 478 26.03 -40.50 1.46
CA PRO A 478 26.74 -39.57 2.30
C PRO A 478 26.99 -38.24 1.56
N GLY A 479 26.63 -37.13 2.19
CA GLY A 479 26.66 -35.80 1.60
C GLY A 479 25.28 -35.27 1.17
N ASN A 480 24.26 -36.13 1.09
CA ASN A 480 22.89 -35.64 0.92
C ASN A 480 22.42 -34.84 2.13
N VAL A 481 21.62 -33.83 1.85
CA VAL A 481 20.93 -33.04 2.88
C VAL A 481 19.45 -33.06 2.57
N PHE A 482 18.67 -33.50 3.55
CA PHE A 482 17.22 -33.48 3.48
C PHE A 482 16.68 -32.44 4.45
N LYS A 483 15.90 -31.48 3.94
CA LYS A 483 15.38 -30.36 4.74
C LYS A 483 13.88 -30.52 4.96
N VAL A 484 13.46 -30.21 6.16
CA VAL A 484 12.05 -30.09 6.52
C VAL A 484 11.84 -28.67 7.02
N GLY A 485 11.16 -27.87 6.21
CA GLY A 485 10.77 -26.53 6.60
C GLY A 485 9.41 -26.53 7.28
N PHE A 486 9.29 -25.72 8.31
CA PHE A 486 8.04 -25.43 9.01
C PHE A 486 7.66 -23.97 8.79
N VAL A 487 6.38 -23.71 8.78
CA VAL A 487 5.86 -22.36 8.69
C VAL A 487 5.44 -21.90 10.08
N ASN A 488 6.08 -20.88 10.57
CA ASN A 488 5.82 -20.32 11.89
C ASN A 488 5.00 -19.02 11.78
N PRO A 489 3.88 -18.90 12.51
CA PRO A 489 3.14 -17.65 12.61
C PRO A 489 3.94 -16.61 13.43
N ILE A 490 3.42 -15.40 13.48
CA ILE A 490 3.97 -14.35 14.34
C ILE A 490 3.79 -14.72 15.80
N PHE A 491 4.87 -14.64 16.58
CA PHE A 491 4.86 -14.78 18.05
C PHE A 491 4.93 -13.41 18.71
N PRO A 492 3.83 -12.90 19.30
CA PRO A 492 3.84 -11.63 19.99
C PRO A 492 4.89 -11.58 21.11
N GLY A 493 5.68 -10.51 21.11
CA GLY A 493 6.77 -10.30 22.07
C GLY A 493 8.12 -10.91 21.69
N GLU A 494 8.19 -11.76 20.66
CA GLU A 494 9.43 -12.40 20.18
C GLU A 494 9.85 -11.87 18.80
N ASP A 495 8.89 -11.73 17.88
CA ASP A 495 9.17 -11.26 16.53
C ASP A 495 9.26 -9.74 16.46
N VAL A 496 10.30 -9.25 15.83
CA VAL A 496 10.54 -7.82 15.58
C VAL A 496 11.07 -7.63 14.18
N TYR A 497 10.41 -6.78 13.40
CA TYR A 497 10.87 -6.37 12.07
C TYR A 497 11.41 -4.94 12.14
N THR A 498 12.54 -4.69 11.50
CA THR A 498 13.10 -3.34 11.37
C THR A 498 13.10 -2.96 9.90
N ILE A 499 12.49 -1.81 9.60
CA ILE A 499 12.37 -1.24 8.27
C ILE A 499 13.35 -0.07 8.16
N ASP A 500 14.24 -0.08 7.18
CA ASP A 500 15.16 1.00 6.91
C ASP A 500 14.67 1.84 5.72
N ALA A 501 14.12 3.01 6.04
CA ALA A 501 13.60 3.93 5.05
C ALA A 501 14.66 4.95 4.63
N ALA A 502 15.45 4.63 3.62
CA ALA A 502 16.45 5.57 3.10
C ALA A 502 15.75 6.82 2.54
N GLY A 503 15.94 7.95 3.20
CA GLY A 503 15.35 9.23 2.82
C GLY A 503 15.92 9.80 1.52
N ALA A 504 15.31 10.88 1.05
CA ALA A 504 15.84 11.64 -0.05
C ALA A 504 17.21 12.23 0.32
N ALA A 505 18.20 11.98 -0.50
CA ALA A 505 19.56 12.49 -0.31
C ALA A 505 19.75 13.82 -1.08
N THR A 506 20.84 14.53 -0.75
CA THR A 506 21.24 15.69 -1.55
C THR A 506 22.03 15.23 -2.77
N ALA A 507 21.60 15.65 -3.97
CA ALA A 507 22.34 15.38 -5.19
C ALA A 507 23.69 16.10 -5.20
N THR A 508 24.74 15.41 -5.63
CA THR A 508 26.12 15.94 -5.70
C THR A 508 26.78 15.58 -7.03
N GLY A 509 27.89 16.24 -7.37
CA GLY A 509 28.68 15.93 -8.54
C GLY A 509 27.89 15.99 -9.85
N ASP A 510 28.11 15.01 -10.73
CA ASP A 510 27.51 14.95 -12.08
C ASP A 510 25.96 14.94 -12.06
N ALA A 511 25.37 14.35 -11.02
CA ALA A 511 23.93 14.34 -10.83
C ALA A 511 23.38 15.76 -10.63
N LEU A 512 23.99 16.53 -9.73
CA LEU A 512 23.61 17.91 -9.49
C LEU A 512 23.83 18.79 -10.71
N GLU A 513 24.96 18.64 -11.42
CA GLU A 513 25.23 19.37 -12.65
C GLU A 513 24.17 19.07 -13.72
N SER A 514 23.78 17.81 -13.86
CA SER A 514 22.71 17.40 -14.77
C SER A 514 21.35 18.01 -14.41
N GLN A 515 21.03 18.07 -13.11
CA GLN A 515 19.80 18.71 -12.64
C GLN A 515 19.80 20.21 -12.91
N VAL A 516 20.86 20.91 -12.59
CA VAL A 516 21.03 22.34 -12.93
C VAL A 516 20.90 22.55 -14.45
N ALA A 517 21.49 21.65 -15.25
CA ALA A 517 21.36 21.68 -16.71
C ALA A 517 19.91 21.44 -17.17
N SER A 518 19.08 20.72 -16.42
CA SER A 518 17.69 20.45 -16.73
C SER A 518 16.73 21.63 -16.49
N VAL A 519 17.13 22.62 -15.67
CA VAL A 519 16.34 23.84 -15.48
C VAL A 519 16.08 24.50 -16.82
N ASN A 520 14.84 24.85 -17.10
CA ASN A 520 14.44 25.36 -18.40
C ASN A 520 13.41 26.49 -18.30
N VAL A 521 13.10 27.12 -19.41
CA VAL A 521 12.05 28.13 -19.54
C VAL A 521 11.07 27.71 -20.63
N PHE A 522 9.77 27.77 -20.30
CA PHE A 522 8.70 27.35 -21.20
C PHE A 522 7.56 28.37 -21.26
N PRO A 523 7.04 28.65 -22.46
CA PRO A 523 7.55 28.27 -23.75
C PRO A 523 8.81 29.09 -24.13
N ASN A 524 9.75 28.46 -24.85
CA ASN A 524 10.90 29.12 -25.38
C ASN A 524 11.23 28.50 -26.76
N PRO A 525 11.07 29.25 -27.88
CA PRO A 525 10.62 30.64 -27.96
C PRO A 525 9.17 30.88 -27.51
N TYR A 526 8.92 32.09 -26.97
CA TYR A 526 7.56 32.57 -26.73
C TYR A 526 7.01 33.25 -27.97
N PHE A 527 5.95 32.71 -28.57
CA PHE A 527 5.31 33.25 -29.80
C PHE A 527 3.97 33.93 -29.52
N GLY A 528 3.93 34.86 -28.59
CA GLY A 528 2.78 35.68 -28.32
C GLY A 528 1.66 35.00 -27.53
N GLN A 529 1.77 33.73 -27.23
CA GLN A 529 0.84 32.98 -26.41
C GLN A 529 1.48 31.79 -25.72
N ASN A 530 0.91 31.42 -24.58
CA ASN A 530 1.19 30.21 -23.82
C ASN A 530 -0.14 29.46 -23.62
N PRO A 531 -0.18 28.14 -23.73
CA PRO A 531 -1.40 27.35 -23.53
C PRO A 531 -2.10 27.56 -22.19
N GLU A 532 -1.40 28.02 -21.16
CA GLU A 532 -1.96 28.31 -19.84
C GLU A 532 -2.47 29.75 -19.69
N GLU A 533 -2.29 30.60 -20.69
CA GLU A 533 -2.79 31.98 -20.66
C GLU A 533 -4.31 32.04 -20.84
N ARG A 534 -5.00 32.70 -19.89
CA ARG A 534 -6.46 32.84 -19.91
C ARG A 534 -6.95 33.99 -20.79
N ASN A 535 -6.10 34.96 -21.03
CA ASN A 535 -6.39 36.12 -21.89
C ASN A 535 -5.10 36.71 -22.49
N GLN A 536 -5.25 37.50 -23.55
CA GLN A 536 -4.14 38.07 -24.30
C GLN A 536 -3.33 39.13 -23.54
N LEU A 537 -3.85 39.62 -22.39
CA LEU A 537 -3.17 40.64 -21.59
C LEU A 537 -2.28 40.02 -20.50
N ASN A 538 -2.46 38.75 -20.22
CA ASN A 538 -1.78 38.03 -19.14
C ASN A 538 -0.75 37.05 -19.68
N ARG A 539 0.28 37.62 -20.30
CA ARG A 539 1.36 36.92 -21.01
C ARG A 539 2.45 36.54 -20.05
N PHE A 540 2.95 35.29 -20.13
CA PHE A 540 4.03 34.83 -19.27
C PHE A 540 4.79 33.63 -19.83
N VAL A 541 5.95 33.42 -19.25
CA VAL A 541 6.74 32.19 -19.38
C VAL A 541 7.01 31.62 -17.97
N TYR A 542 7.27 30.33 -17.87
CA TYR A 542 7.67 29.67 -16.62
C TYR A 542 9.12 29.20 -16.68
N PHE A 543 9.87 29.46 -15.62
CA PHE A 543 11.10 28.73 -15.32
C PHE A 543 10.72 27.47 -14.53
N THR A 544 11.21 26.32 -14.97
CA THR A 544 10.77 24.99 -14.52
C THR A 544 11.93 24.16 -14.01
N ASN A 545 11.62 23.03 -13.34
CA ASN A 545 12.58 22.10 -12.75
C ASN A 545 13.43 22.74 -11.64
N LEU A 546 12.87 23.65 -10.88
CA LEU A 546 13.50 24.28 -9.73
C LEU A 546 13.39 23.36 -8.51
N GLY A 547 14.39 23.36 -7.64
CA GLY A 547 14.44 22.58 -6.40
C GLY A 547 13.94 23.36 -5.18
N VAL A 548 13.90 22.65 -4.04
CA VAL A 548 13.63 23.25 -2.74
C VAL A 548 14.75 24.22 -2.38
N GLY A 549 14.38 25.37 -1.84
CA GLY A 549 15.26 26.46 -1.51
C GLY A 549 14.95 27.73 -2.28
N LYS A 550 15.91 28.63 -2.38
CA LYS A 550 15.71 29.93 -3.02
C LYS A 550 16.32 29.98 -4.41
N THR A 551 15.52 30.37 -5.39
CA THR A 551 16.01 30.67 -6.75
C THR A 551 15.84 32.16 -7.04
N THR A 552 16.94 32.81 -7.43
CA THR A 552 16.98 34.19 -7.91
C THR A 552 17.25 34.21 -9.42
N ILE A 553 16.35 34.80 -10.17
CA ILE A 553 16.44 34.90 -11.64
C ILE A 553 16.62 36.37 -12.05
N ARG A 554 17.75 36.68 -12.64
CA ARG A 554 18.05 38.01 -13.19
C ARG A 554 17.95 37.98 -14.72
N ILE A 555 17.10 38.81 -15.27
CA ILE A 555 16.81 38.86 -16.70
C ILE A 555 17.45 40.11 -17.30
N PHE A 556 18.19 39.91 -18.39
CA PHE A 556 18.95 40.95 -19.06
C PHE A 556 18.59 41.04 -20.53
N THR A 557 18.76 42.20 -21.10
CA THR A 557 18.85 42.37 -22.56
C THR A 557 20.15 41.77 -23.07
N ILE A 558 20.28 41.63 -24.40
CA ILE A 558 21.55 41.20 -25.04
C ILE A 558 22.68 42.22 -24.87
N SER A 559 22.35 43.50 -24.57
CA SER A 559 23.31 44.56 -24.25
C SER A 559 23.82 44.49 -22.79
N GLY A 560 23.23 43.65 -21.96
CA GLY A 560 23.64 43.48 -20.56
C GLY A 560 22.84 44.33 -19.57
N ASP A 561 21.79 45.02 -20.01
CA ASP A 561 20.93 45.83 -19.14
C ASP A 561 19.96 44.90 -18.36
N GLN A 562 19.99 44.95 -17.03
CA GLN A 562 19.09 44.17 -16.19
C GLN A 562 17.67 44.77 -16.24
N ILE A 563 16.71 43.98 -16.68
CA ILE A 563 15.31 44.41 -16.85
C ILE A 563 14.37 43.88 -15.77
N ARG A 564 14.66 42.73 -15.16
CA ARG A 564 13.83 42.15 -14.12
C ARG A 564 14.66 41.27 -13.19
N VAL A 565 14.24 41.21 -11.91
CA VAL A 565 14.68 40.22 -10.95
C VAL A 565 13.44 39.51 -10.42
N LEU A 566 13.49 38.21 -10.33
CA LEU A 566 12.46 37.35 -9.75
C LEU A 566 13.11 36.50 -8.66
N ASP A 567 12.51 36.51 -7.49
CA ASP A 567 12.90 35.67 -6.36
C ASP A 567 11.77 34.72 -6.04
N LYS A 568 12.08 33.45 -5.81
CA LYS A 568 11.12 32.44 -5.39
C LYS A 568 11.78 31.51 -4.38
N THR A 569 11.09 31.28 -3.27
CA THR A 569 11.40 30.20 -2.33
C THR A 569 10.41 29.06 -2.54
N ILE A 570 10.91 27.86 -2.58
CA ILE A 570 10.15 26.61 -2.69
C ILE A 570 10.45 25.82 -1.42
N ASP A 571 9.41 25.50 -0.66
CA ASP A 571 9.56 24.91 0.68
C ASP A 571 9.49 23.37 0.64
N SER A 572 8.93 22.79 -0.42
CA SER A 572 8.75 21.34 -0.54
C SER A 572 8.81 20.86 -2.00
N GLU A 573 9.34 19.68 -2.23
CA GLU A 573 9.31 18.99 -3.53
C GLU A 573 7.87 18.70 -4.01
N ASN A 574 6.95 18.52 -3.09
CA ASN A 574 5.52 18.33 -3.37
C ASN A 574 4.74 19.64 -3.56
N SER A 575 5.42 20.79 -3.54
CA SER A 575 4.78 22.07 -3.83
C SER A 575 4.22 22.12 -5.25
N SER A 576 2.93 22.41 -5.39
CA SER A 576 2.25 22.56 -6.70
C SER A 576 2.77 23.74 -7.51
N ASP A 577 3.64 24.58 -6.95
CA ASP A 577 4.17 25.79 -7.59
C ASP A 577 5.71 25.82 -7.56
N ARG A 578 6.35 24.73 -8.03
CA ARG A 578 7.81 24.65 -8.24
C ARG A 578 8.27 25.38 -9.51
N ARG A 579 7.49 26.33 -9.97
CA ARG A 579 7.78 27.14 -11.16
C ARG A 579 7.85 28.60 -10.82
N VAL A 580 8.68 29.36 -11.51
CA VAL A 580 8.73 30.82 -11.42
C VAL A 580 8.15 31.42 -12.69
N GLN A 581 7.08 32.20 -12.50
CA GLN A 581 6.44 32.91 -13.60
C GLN A 581 7.12 34.25 -13.84
N TRP A 582 7.49 34.52 -15.12
CA TRP A 582 7.81 35.87 -15.57
C TRP A 582 6.70 36.39 -16.48
N ASP A 583 6.09 37.48 -16.07
CA ASP A 583 4.97 38.16 -16.72
C ASP A 583 5.36 38.91 -18.00
N LEU A 584 6.56 38.67 -18.53
CA LEU A 584 7.15 39.36 -19.70
C LEU A 584 7.11 40.90 -19.57
N ARG A 585 7.30 41.39 -18.33
CA ARG A 585 7.37 42.82 -18.00
C ARG A 585 8.70 43.14 -17.33
N ASN A 586 9.13 44.38 -17.53
CA ASN A 586 10.31 44.90 -16.83
C ASN A 586 10.01 45.33 -15.40
N SER A 587 11.01 45.87 -14.68
CA SER A 587 10.88 46.32 -13.30
C SER A 587 9.87 47.49 -13.12
N PHE A 588 9.52 48.17 -14.20
CA PHE A 588 8.52 49.25 -14.22
C PHE A 588 7.11 48.76 -14.64
N ASN A 589 6.92 47.44 -14.70
CA ASN A 589 5.66 46.80 -15.12
C ASN A 589 5.28 47.10 -16.59
N ILE A 590 6.24 47.44 -17.44
CA ILE A 590 6.05 47.69 -18.87
C ILE A 590 6.35 46.39 -19.63
N PRO A 591 5.49 45.96 -20.58
CA PRO A 591 5.77 44.80 -21.42
C PRO A 591 7.11 44.93 -22.14
N VAL A 592 7.87 43.85 -22.19
CA VAL A 592 9.15 43.83 -22.91
C VAL A 592 8.94 43.74 -24.43
N ALA A 593 9.87 44.28 -25.21
CA ALA A 593 9.82 44.21 -26.66
C ALA A 593 10.15 42.80 -27.17
N SER A 594 9.77 42.51 -28.42
CA SER A 594 10.25 41.31 -29.10
C SER A 594 11.77 41.33 -29.20
N GLY A 595 12.41 40.23 -28.86
CA GLY A 595 13.87 40.13 -28.86
C GLY A 595 14.42 38.93 -28.12
N MET A 596 15.74 38.91 -28.04
CA MET A 596 16.47 37.91 -27.25
C MET A 596 16.79 38.49 -25.88
N TYR A 597 16.60 37.66 -24.88
CA TYR A 597 16.91 37.94 -23.48
C TYR A 597 17.84 36.89 -22.91
N VAL A 598 18.56 37.23 -21.87
CA VAL A 598 19.44 36.32 -21.13
C VAL A 598 18.92 36.26 -19.70
N ALA A 599 18.62 35.06 -19.22
CA ALA A 599 18.29 34.82 -17.84
C ALA A 599 19.48 34.16 -17.12
N HIS A 600 19.91 34.76 -16.03
CA HIS A 600 20.90 34.21 -15.09
C HIS A 600 20.16 33.75 -13.84
N LEU A 601 20.27 32.47 -13.55
CA LEU A 601 19.67 31.83 -12.37
C LEU A 601 20.78 31.54 -11.36
N SER A 602 20.53 31.90 -10.10
CA SER A 602 21.31 31.51 -8.94
C SER A 602 20.42 30.69 -8.03
N ILE A 603 20.81 29.45 -7.73
CA ILE A 603 20.01 28.46 -7.02
C ILE A 603 20.70 28.15 -5.68
N GLU A 604 19.95 28.30 -4.60
CA GLU A 604 20.38 28.04 -3.22
C GLU A 604 19.51 26.92 -2.66
N ASP A 605 20.07 26.08 -1.79
CA ASP A 605 19.32 25.07 -1.04
C ASP A 605 18.47 25.70 0.09
N ALA A 606 17.73 24.88 0.85
CA ALA A 606 16.92 25.34 1.99
C ALA A 606 17.74 26.01 3.08
N ASN A 607 19.04 25.72 3.16
CA ASN A 607 19.98 26.28 4.15
C ASN A 607 20.66 27.56 3.65
N GLY A 608 20.40 27.97 2.39
CA GLY A 608 21.02 29.14 1.77
C GLY A 608 22.41 28.88 1.16
N ASN A 609 22.82 27.62 1.02
CA ASN A 609 24.06 27.29 0.32
C ASN A 609 23.84 27.32 -1.19
N SER A 610 24.78 27.88 -1.94
CA SER A 610 24.72 27.87 -3.40
C SER A 610 24.90 26.46 -3.93
N ILE A 611 23.91 25.96 -4.68
CA ILE A 611 23.93 24.62 -5.30
C ILE A 611 24.13 24.67 -6.80
N GLY A 612 23.97 25.84 -7.45
CA GLY A 612 24.29 25.98 -8.85
C GLY A 612 23.88 27.30 -9.46
N GLU A 613 24.44 27.56 -10.63
CA GLU A 613 24.09 28.70 -11.46
C GLU A 613 23.81 28.24 -12.90
N LYS A 614 22.87 28.89 -13.56
CA LYS A 614 22.56 28.65 -14.97
C LYS A 614 22.33 29.92 -15.73
N VAL A 615 22.91 29.99 -16.95
CA VAL A 615 22.63 31.04 -17.90
C VAL A 615 21.87 30.46 -19.09
N MET A 616 20.76 31.04 -19.45
CA MET A 616 19.95 30.60 -20.57
C MET A 616 19.49 31.75 -21.46
N LYS A 617 19.28 31.44 -22.73
CA LYS A 617 18.74 32.38 -23.72
C LYS A 617 17.24 32.18 -23.85
N LEU A 618 16.51 33.27 -23.94
CA LEU A 618 15.06 33.30 -24.09
C LEU A 618 14.70 34.20 -25.29
N ALA A 619 13.94 33.66 -26.22
CA ALA A 619 13.43 34.42 -27.35
C ALA A 619 11.95 34.76 -27.10
N VAL A 620 11.63 36.03 -27.19
CA VAL A 620 10.27 36.56 -26.99
C VAL A 620 9.81 37.23 -28.29
N PHE A 621 8.70 36.78 -28.84
CA PHE A 621 8.03 37.39 -29.98
C PHE A 621 6.66 37.88 -29.52
N MET A 622 6.54 39.17 -29.26
CA MET A 622 5.27 39.81 -28.91
C MET A 622 4.45 40.07 -30.16
N PRO A 623 3.15 39.79 -30.18
CA PRO A 623 2.29 40.20 -31.26
C PRO A 623 2.24 41.73 -31.36
N GLU A 624 2.13 42.27 -32.55
CA GLU A 624 1.84 43.70 -32.74
C GLU A 624 0.45 43.98 -32.18
N GLU A 625 0.38 44.84 -31.18
CA GLU A 625 -0.90 45.33 -30.69
C GLU A 625 -1.44 46.35 -31.67
N ARG A 626 -2.38 45.93 -32.53
CA ARG A 626 -3.16 46.85 -33.34
C ARG A 626 -4.23 47.47 -32.47
N LEU A 627 -4.08 48.76 -32.19
CA LEU A 627 -5.10 49.57 -31.48
C LEU A 627 -6.30 49.94 -32.40
N ASP A 628 -6.45 49.28 -33.54
CA ASP A 628 -7.39 49.64 -34.60
C ASP A 628 -8.81 49.09 -34.46
N VAL A 629 -9.22 48.69 -33.26
CA VAL A 629 -10.57 48.16 -33.05
C VAL A 629 -11.30 48.99 -31.98
N TYR A 630 -11.91 50.06 -32.41
CA TYR A 630 -13.07 50.64 -31.76
C TYR A 630 -14.15 50.89 -32.80
#